data_6e046155a16c544a02bd185e4df78901
#
_entry.id   6e046155a16c544a02bd185e4df78901
#
_cell.length_a   1.000
_cell.length_b   1.000
_cell.length_c   1.000
_cell.angle_alpha   90.00
_cell.angle_beta   90.00
_cell.angle_gamma   90.00
#
_symmetry.space_group_name_H-M   'P 1'
#
loop_
_entity.id
_entity.type
_entity.pdbx_description
1 polymer ?
#
loop_
_entity_poly.entity_id
_entity_poly.type
_entity_poly.pdbx_seq_one_letter_code
_entity_poly.pdbx_strand_id
1 'polypeptide(L)'
;MRIAFYAPLKPPDHPVPSGDRQVARLFFRAIRLAGHEPVLASRFRSYEGDGDSLRQLRLAAFGQQLAEWLLQRYREVPELSPEIWFSYHLYHKAPDWLGPIIADALGIPYVVAEASITPEQARGSWAAGHLAVESAVRRADAVIGLNPSDCECVMRLLRDPMRWVAFKPFLDAQIYKSKVPVRDGPPRLITVAMMRFGDKLASYRLLGEALSRLLDLPWSLEVVGDGPARGEVKRALCPLQRRIDWSGPLDNRAVAERLAQADIFVWPALNEAFGMALLEAQASGVPVVAGSSGGVGEIMISGVTGLLVAPGDPVAFAAAVRELMLDHNRRAAFAEAARRHVRLSHDLAAAAGRLAAIIETCASRFKSGHISAVRDSSVSLKIRPMSS
;
A
#
# COMPACT_ATOMS: atom_id res chain seq x y z
N MET A 1 -23.30 -3.63 -4.72
CA MET A 1 -22.70 -4.31 -5.89
C MET A 1 -21.80 -5.44 -5.39
N ARG A 2 -21.77 -6.56 -6.12
CA ARG A 2 -20.79 -7.62 -5.92
C ARG A 2 -19.50 -7.27 -6.64
N ILE A 3 -18.37 -7.28 -5.92
CA ILE A 3 -17.07 -6.89 -6.44
C ILE A 3 -16.10 -8.09 -6.38
N ALA A 4 -15.66 -8.56 -7.54
CA ALA A 4 -14.60 -9.56 -7.61
C ALA A 4 -13.27 -8.93 -7.19
N PHE A 5 -12.74 -9.32 -6.05
CA PHE A 5 -11.46 -8.84 -5.54
C PHE A 5 -10.36 -9.83 -5.91
N TYR A 6 -9.30 -9.35 -6.53
CA TYR A 6 -8.13 -10.15 -6.88
C TYR A 6 -6.83 -9.45 -6.48
N ALA A 7 -5.87 -10.19 -5.95
CA ALA A 7 -4.56 -9.68 -5.55
C ALA A 7 -3.45 -10.64 -6.06
N PRO A 8 -2.91 -10.41 -7.27
CA PRO A 8 -1.99 -11.32 -7.95
C PRO A 8 -0.68 -11.56 -7.21
N LEU A 9 -0.19 -10.58 -6.46
CA LEU A 9 1.01 -10.72 -5.65
C LEU A 9 0.74 -11.57 -4.40
N LYS A 10 -0.28 -11.20 -3.63
CA LYS A 10 -0.59 -11.86 -2.36
C LYS A 10 -2.05 -11.64 -1.95
N PRO A 11 -2.89 -12.67 -1.99
CA PRO A 11 -4.29 -12.56 -1.59
C PRO A 11 -4.44 -12.23 -0.09
N PRO A 12 -5.58 -11.63 0.32
CA PRO A 12 -5.81 -11.18 1.70
C PRO A 12 -5.81 -12.31 2.73
N ASP A 13 -6.10 -13.55 2.32
CA ASP A 13 -6.10 -14.74 3.17
C ASP A 13 -4.79 -15.57 3.08
N HIS A 14 -3.75 -15.06 2.41
CA HIS A 14 -2.46 -15.76 2.32
C HIS A 14 -1.89 -16.02 3.71
N PRO A 15 -1.34 -17.23 4.00
CA PRO A 15 -0.88 -17.61 5.35
C PRO A 15 0.30 -16.74 5.84
N VAL A 16 1.23 -16.39 4.95
CA VAL A 16 2.44 -15.65 5.32
C VAL A 16 2.15 -14.14 5.44
N PRO A 17 2.40 -13.49 6.59
CA PRO A 17 2.25 -12.05 6.77
C PRO A 17 3.15 -11.22 5.83
N SER A 18 2.64 -10.08 5.37
CA SER A 18 3.40 -9.03 4.66
C SER A 18 2.59 -7.73 4.61
N GLY A 19 3.26 -6.63 4.29
CA GLY A 19 2.61 -5.34 4.02
C GLY A 19 1.53 -5.46 2.93
N ASP A 20 1.85 -6.09 1.80
CA ASP A 20 0.91 -6.30 0.69
C ASP A 20 -0.37 -7.03 1.13
N ARG A 21 -0.21 -8.12 1.90
CA ARG A 21 -1.38 -8.83 2.46
C ARG A 21 -2.22 -7.93 3.38
N GLN A 22 -1.56 -7.12 4.18
CA GLN A 22 -2.26 -6.20 5.09
C GLN A 22 -3.05 -5.14 4.32
N VAL A 23 -2.46 -4.54 3.32
CA VAL A 23 -3.15 -3.54 2.47
C VAL A 23 -4.27 -4.20 1.65
N ALA A 24 -4.06 -5.42 1.12
CA ALA A 24 -5.13 -6.19 0.47
C ALA A 24 -6.34 -6.40 1.40
N ARG A 25 -6.10 -6.75 2.67
CA ARG A 25 -7.16 -6.87 3.70
C ARG A 25 -7.85 -5.55 3.99
N LEU A 26 -7.11 -4.46 4.03
CA LEU A 26 -7.66 -3.14 4.25
C LEU A 26 -8.58 -2.73 3.10
N PHE A 27 -8.18 -2.91 1.84
CA PHE A 27 -9.05 -2.66 0.68
C PHE A 27 -10.30 -3.55 0.70
N PHE A 28 -10.14 -4.84 0.99
CA PHE A 28 -11.27 -5.76 1.08
C PHE A 28 -12.29 -5.33 2.15
N ARG A 29 -11.81 -4.86 3.31
CA ARG A 29 -12.67 -4.30 4.37
C ARG A 29 -13.26 -2.94 3.99
N ALA A 30 -12.48 -2.07 3.34
CA ALA A 30 -12.97 -0.75 2.90
C ALA A 30 -14.11 -0.89 1.88
N ILE A 31 -14.00 -1.82 0.92
CA ILE A 31 -15.07 -2.13 -0.04
C ILE A 31 -16.33 -2.59 0.69
N ARG A 32 -16.19 -3.43 1.73
CA ARG A 32 -17.33 -3.88 2.54
C ARG A 32 -17.99 -2.73 3.32
N LEU A 33 -17.18 -1.87 3.94
CA LEU A 33 -17.67 -0.69 4.65
C LEU A 33 -18.28 0.36 3.71
N ALA A 34 -17.86 0.39 2.45
CA ALA A 34 -18.46 1.20 1.39
C ALA A 34 -19.85 0.70 0.94
N GLY A 35 -20.38 -0.35 1.57
CA GLY A 35 -21.70 -0.91 1.25
C GLY A 35 -21.72 -1.87 0.06
N HIS A 36 -20.56 -2.39 -0.34
CA HIS A 36 -20.44 -3.39 -1.40
C HIS A 36 -20.08 -4.78 -0.86
N GLU A 37 -20.26 -5.81 -1.68
CA GLU A 37 -19.93 -7.20 -1.35
C GLU A 37 -18.62 -7.61 -2.05
N PRO A 38 -17.45 -7.48 -1.39
CA PRO A 38 -16.21 -7.99 -1.96
C PRO A 38 -16.16 -9.52 -1.83
N VAL A 39 -15.88 -10.18 -2.94
CA VAL A 39 -15.69 -11.63 -3.02
C VAL A 39 -14.27 -11.90 -3.54
N LEU A 40 -13.51 -12.75 -2.87
CA LEU A 40 -12.19 -13.14 -3.35
C LEU A 40 -12.37 -14.01 -4.61
N ALA A 41 -12.04 -13.43 -5.76
CA ALA A 41 -12.22 -14.07 -7.05
C ALA A 41 -11.29 -15.29 -7.24
N SER A 42 -10.04 -15.17 -6.81
CA SER A 42 -9.05 -16.24 -6.91
C SER A 42 -7.91 -16.07 -5.90
N ARG A 43 -7.31 -17.21 -5.49
CA ARG A 43 -6.04 -17.27 -4.74
C ARG A 43 -4.84 -17.47 -5.65
N PHE A 44 -5.03 -17.47 -6.95
CA PHE A 44 -3.95 -17.58 -7.92
C PHE A 44 -2.94 -16.45 -7.72
N ARG A 45 -1.67 -16.81 -7.62
CA ARG A 45 -0.56 -15.86 -7.52
C ARG A 45 0.22 -15.90 -8.82
N SER A 46 0.24 -14.80 -9.53
CA SER A 46 1.02 -14.63 -10.75
C SER A 46 2.48 -14.24 -10.49
N TYR A 47 2.89 -14.19 -9.20
CA TYR A 47 4.21 -13.73 -8.81
C TYR A 47 5.32 -14.62 -9.34
N GLU A 48 6.24 -13.98 -10.09
CA GLU A 48 7.50 -14.55 -10.55
C GLU A 48 8.62 -13.56 -10.18
N GLY A 49 9.57 -13.99 -9.34
CA GLY A 49 10.58 -13.12 -8.73
C GLY A 49 11.96 -13.17 -9.38
N ASP A 50 12.23 -14.20 -10.18
CA ASP A 50 13.59 -14.56 -10.63
C ASP A 50 13.87 -14.14 -12.08
N GLY A 51 12.83 -13.70 -12.83
CA GLY A 51 12.94 -13.33 -14.25
C GLY A 51 12.91 -14.54 -15.19
N ASP A 52 12.35 -15.67 -14.74
CA ASP A 52 12.17 -16.86 -15.58
C ASP A 52 11.01 -16.65 -16.58
N SER A 53 11.35 -16.40 -17.82
CA SER A 53 10.39 -16.14 -18.90
C SER A 53 9.48 -17.35 -19.19
N LEU A 54 9.97 -18.59 -19.08
CA LEU A 54 9.14 -19.78 -19.27
C LEU A 54 8.12 -19.92 -18.14
N ARG A 55 8.49 -19.62 -16.93
CA ARG A 55 7.58 -19.60 -15.78
C ARG A 55 6.53 -18.51 -15.93
N GLN A 56 6.90 -17.32 -16.40
CA GLN A 56 5.94 -16.25 -16.69
C GLN A 56 4.92 -16.68 -17.75
N LEU A 57 5.35 -17.32 -18.84
CA LEU A 57 4.44 -17.83 -19.86
C LEU A 57 3.49 -18.90 -19.32
N ARG A 58 3.97 -19.82 -18.49
CA ARG A 58 3.12 -20.82 -17.82
C ARG A 58 2.09 -20.17 -16.90
N LEU A 59 2.48 -19.15 -16.13
CA LEU A 59 1.56 -18.40 -15.27
C LEU A 59 0.51 -17.65 -16.10
N ALA A 60 0.90 -17.06 -17.23
CA ALA A 60 -0.02 -16.41 -18.17
C ALA A 60 -1.04 -17.40 -18.73
N ALA A 61 -0.59 -18.55 -19.26
CA ALA A 61 -1.47 -19.59 -19.81
C ALA A 61 -2.42 -20.14 -18.75
N PHE A 62 -1.92 -20.40 -17.54
CA PHE A 62 -2.77 -20.83 -16.43
C PHE A 62 -3.80 -19.76 -16.04
N GLY A 63 -3.40 -18.48 -16.02
CA GLY A 63 -4.31 -17.36 -15.76
C GLY A 63 -5.44 -17.28 -16.77
N GLN A 64 -5.13 -17.46 -18.07
CA GLN A 64 -6.15 -17.50 -19.14
C GLN A 64 -7.15 -18.65 -18.93
N GLN A 65 -6.67 -19.87 -18.70
CA GLN A 65 -7.53 -21.03 -18.42
C GLN A 65 -8.42 -20.81 -17.19
N LEU A 66 -7.86 -20.20 -16.14
CA LEU A 66 -8.61 -19.89 -14.94
C LEU A 66 -9.67 -18.81 -15.19
N ALA A 67 -9.37 -17.81 -16.01
CA ALA A 67 -10.34 -16.79 -16.42
C ALA A 67 -11.51 -17.42 -17.21
N GLU A 68 -11.24 -18.32 -18.15
CA GLU A 68 -12.27 -19.07 -18.90
C GLU A 68 -13.15 -19.90 -17.95
N TRP A 69 -12.54 -20.61 -17.02
CA TRP A 69 -13.29 -21.38 -16.01
C TRP A 69 -14.18 -20.50 -15.12
N LEU A 70 -13.68 -19.34 -14.67
CA LEU A 70 -14.48 -18.39 -13.91
C LEU A 70 -15.65 -17.84 -14.73
N LEU A 71 -15.42 -17.50 -16.00
CA LEU A 71 -16.46 -17.03 -16.91
C LEU A 71 -17.54 -18.09 -17.13
N GLN A 72 -17.16 -19.35 -17.30
CA GLN A 72 -18.11 -20.45 -17.40
C GLN A 72 -18.93 -20.55 -16.11
N ARG A 73 -18.30 -20.52 -14.94
CA ARG A 73 -18.99 -20.55 -13.64
C ARG A 73 -19.98 -19.40 -13.46
N TYR A 74 -19.62 -18.19 -13.89
CA TYR A 74 -20.53 -17.03 -13.83
C TYR A 74 -21.73 -17.14 -14.77
N ARG A 75 -21.57 -17.86 -15.90
CA ARG A 75 -22.71 -18.18 -16.78
C ARG A 75 -23.64 -19.25 -16.19
N GLU A 76 -23.05 -20.26 -15.54
CA GLU A 76 -23.80 -21.36 -14.91
C GLU A 76 -24.54 -20.90 -13.65
N VAL A 77 -23.95 -19.96 -12.91
CA VAL A 77 -24.48 -19.43 -11.65
C VAL A 77 -24.43 -17.90 -11.69
N PRO A 78 -25.40 -17.22 -12.35
CA PRO A 78 -25.38 -15.76 -12.55
C PRO A 78 -25.32 -14.94 -11.26
N GLU A 79 -25.81 -15.48 -10.15
CA GLU A 79 -25.78 -14.82 -8.83
C GLU A 79 -24.33 -14.65 -8.31
N LEU A 80 -23.37 -15.42 -8.83
CA LEU A 80 -21.97 -15.28 -8.50
C LEU A 80 -21.24 -14.25 -9.37
N SER A 81 -21.89 -13.83 -10.50
CA SER A 81 -21.26 -12.89 -11.43
C SER A 81 -21.01 -11.53 -10.75
N PRO A 82 -19.78 -10.99 -10.87
CA PRO A 82 -19.46 -9.67 -10.32
C PRO A 82 -20.01 -8.56 -11.21
N GLU A 83 -20.27 -7.41 -10.59
CA GLU A 83 -20.62 -6.17 -11.28
C GLU A 83 -19.40 -5.27 -11.51
N ILE A 84 -18.29 -5.53 -10.80
CA ILE A 84 -16.98 -4.84 -10.94
C ILE A 84 -15.87 -5.85 -10.68
N TRP A 85 -14.78 -5.73 -11.43
CA TRP A 85 -13.53 -6.41 -11.11
C TRP A 85 -12.55 -5.42 -10.48
N PHE A 86 -12.03 -5.75 -9.31
CA PHE A 86 -11.08 -4.92 -8.54
C PHE A 86 -9.79 -5.69 -8.30
N SER A 87 -8.69 -5.22 -8.91
CA SER A 87 -7.36 -5.80 -8.72
C SER A 87 -6.49 -4.92 -7.84
N TYR A 88 -5.77 -5.54 -6.91
CA TYR A 88 -4.85 -4.86 -6.01
C TYR A 88 -3.42 -5.26 -6.27
N HIS A 89 -2.54 -4.28 -6.42
CA HIS A 89 -1.09 -4.33 -6.57
C HIS A 89 -0.61 -5.10 -7.82
N LEU A 90 -0.54 -4.36 -8.91
CA LEU A 90 -0.01 -4.84 -10.19
C LEU A 90 1.39 -4.28 -10.44
N TYR A 91 2.34 -5.15 -10.79
CA TYR A 91 3.66 -4.77 -11.29
C TYR A 91 4.25 -5.92 -12.12
N HIS A 92 5.37 -5.68 -12.79
CA HIS A 92 5.96 -6.62 -13.76
C HIS A 92 6.18 -8.05 -13.23
N LYS A 93 6.40 -8.24 -11.91
CA LYS A 93 6.54 -9.57 -11.28
C LYS A 93 5.22 -10.22 -10.87
N ALA A 94 4.13 -9.47 -10.84
CA ALA A 94 2.80 -9.94 -10.44
C ALA A 94 1.70 -9.26 -11.27
N PRO A 95 1.61 -9.52 -12.58
CA PRO A 95 0.57 -8.98 -13.45
C PRO A 95 -0.79 -9.64 -13.20
N ASP A 96 -1.87 -8.95 -13.57
CA ASP A 96 -3.22 -9.51 -13.56
C ASP A 96 -3.53 -10.22 -14.89
N TRP A 97 -3.50 -11.55 -14.87
CA TRP A 97 -3.86 -12.39 -16.02
C TRP A 97 -5.36 -12.73 -16.10
N LEU A 98 -6.16 -12.27 -15.10
CA LEU A 98 -7.60 -12.61 -15.01
C LEU A 98 -8.49 -11.41 -15.34
N GLY A 99 -8.23 -10.29 -14.68
CA GLY A 99 -9.13 -9.14 -14.63
C GLY A 99 -9.49 -8.56 -15.99
N PRO A 100 -8.53 -8.21 -16.86
CA PRO A 100 -8.86 -7.69 -18.18
C PRO A 100 -9.73 -8.62 -19.00
N ILE A 101 -9.45 -9.94 -18.99
CA ILE A 101 -10.20 -10.96 -19.75
C ILE A 101 -11.64 -11.05 -19.24
N ILE A 102 -11.81 -11.14 -17.91
CA ILE A 102 -13.12 -11.31 -17.30
C ILE A 102 -13.95 -10.03 -17.41
N ALA A 103 -13.34 -8.87 -17.18
CA ALA A 103 -14.03 -7.60 -17.29
C ALA A 103 -14.54 -7.32 -18.73
N ASP A 104 -13.75 -7.66 -19.74
CA ASP A 104 -14.16 -7.54 -21.14
C ASP A 104 -15.28 -8.52 -21.50
N ALA A 105 -15.15 -9.78 -21.10
CA ALA A 105 -16.13 -10.83 -21.44
C ALA A 105 -17.49 -10.62 -20.73
N LEU A 106 -17.50 -10.05 -19.52
CA LEU A 106 -18.72 -9.76 -18.78
C LEU A 106 -19.27 -8.34 -19.05
N GLY A 107 -18.50 -7.48 -19.75
CA GLY A 107 -18.90 -6.09 -19.95
C GLY A 107 -19.04 -5.33 -18.65
N ILE A 108 -18.05 -5.43 -17.74
CA ILE A 108 -18.07 -4.80 -16.43
C ILE A 108 -16.85 -3.87 -16.24
N PRO A 109 -16.93 -2.88 -15.34
CA PRO A 109 -15.79 -2.03 -14.99
C PRO A 109 -14.61 -2.82 -14.40
N TYR A 110 -13.40 -2.41 -14.80
CA TYR A 110 -12.13 -2.91 -14.28
C TYR A 110 -11.42 -1.81 -13.49
N VAL A 111 -11.26 -2.01 -12.19
CA VAL A 111 -10.60 -1.07 -11.28
C VAL A 111 -9.29 -1.68 -10.81
N VAL A 112 -8.22 -0.89 -10.87
CA VAL A 112 -6.89 -1.27 -10.38
C VAL A 112 -6.50 -0.36 -9.24
N ALA A 113 -6.14 -0.92 -8.10
CA ALA A 113 -5.51 -0.19 -6.99
C ALA A 113 -4.04 -0.57 -6.91
N GLU A 114 -3.17 0.44 -6.92
CA GLU A 114 -1.71 0.31 -6.88
C GLU A 114 -1.14 -0.44 -8.09
N ALA A 115 -0.79 0.32 -9.12
CA ALA A 115 -0.08 -0.17 -10.29
C ALA A 115 1.28 0.49 -10.38
N SER A 116 2.35 -0.31 -10.40
CA SER A 116 3.73 0.18 -10.59
C SER A 116 4.24 -0.18 -11.98
N ILE A 117 4.64 0.84 -12.72
CA ILE A 117 5.24 0.70 -14.06
C ILE A 117 6.73 1.02 -13.95
N THR A 118 7.55 0.06 -14.37
CA THR A 118 9.01 0.17 -14.37
C THR A 118 9.49 0.08 -15.82
N PRO A 119 9.69 1.21 -16.53
CA PRO A 119 10.00 1.23 -17.98
C PRO A 119 11.24 0.40 -18.35
N GLU A 120 12.22 0.30 -17.47
CA GLU A 120 13.45 -0.49 -17.67
C GLU A 120 13.15 -1.99 -17.86
N GLN A 121 12.01 -2.47 -17.35
CA GLN A 121 11.60 -3.86 -17.46
C GLN A 121 10.92 -4.18 -18.81
N ALA A 122 10.63 -3.19 -19.64
CA ALA A 122 10.02 -3.38 -20.95
C ALA A 122 10.88 -4.28 -21.88
N ARG A 123 12.19 -4.33 -21.69
CA ARG A 123 13.16 -5.12 -22.47
C ARG A 123 13.93 -6.13 -21.62
N GLY A 124 13.60 -6.27 -20.35
CA GLY A 124 14.29 -7.14 -19.40
C GLY A 124 13.65 -8.52 -19.27
N SER A 125 14.10 -9.24 -18.25
CA SER A 125 13.62 -10.59 -17.93
C SER A 125 12.11 -10.64 -17.60
N TRP A 126 11.50 -9.51 -17.27
CA TRP A 126 10.07 -9.40 -17.00
C TRP A 126 9.28 -8.69 -18.10
N ALA A 127 9.79 -8.63 -19.33
CA ALA A 127 9.11 -7.94 -20.44
C ALA A 127 7.65 -8.38 -20.65
N ALA A 128 7.37 -9.69 -20.55
CA ALA A 128 6.01 -10.23 -20.69
C ALA A 128 5.09 -9.74 -19.57
N GLY A 129 5.56 -9.78 -18.32
CA GLY A 129 4.82 -9.26 -17.16
C GLY A 129 4.62 -7.75 -17.21
N HIS A 130 5.65 -7.01 -17.65
CA HIS A 130 5.57 -5.56 -17.86
C HIS A 130 4.50 -5.19 -18.89
N LEU A 131 4.52 -5.84 -20.06
CA LEU A 131 3.52 -5.62 -21.12
C LEU A 131 2.10 -5.92 -20.63
N ALA A 132 1.92 -7.00 -19.86
CA ALA A 132 0.63 -7.35 -19.27
C ALA A 132 0.11 -6.29 -18.30
N VAL A 133 0.98 -5.73 -17.45
CA VAL A 133 0.60 -4.63 -16.54
C VAL A 133 0.24 -3.37 -17.31
N GLU A 134 1.03 -2.98 -18.33
CA GLU A 134 0.67 -1.84 -19.19
C GLU A 134 -0.68 -2.05 -19.87
N SER A 135 -0.95 -3.23 -20.40
CA SER A 135 -2.23 -3.57 -21.02
C SER A 135 -3.39 -3.47 -20.03
N ALA A 136 -3.20 -3.99 -18.80
CA ALA A 136 -4.17 -3.92 -17.73
C ALA A 136 -4.47 -2.47 -17.31
N VAL A 137 -3.43 -1.63 -17.18
CA VAL A 137 -3.59 -0.20 -16.86
C VAL A 137 -4.33 0.56 -17.97
N ARG A 138 -3.97 0.32 -19.25
CA ARG A 138 -4.69 0.94 -20.39
C ARG A 138 -6.16 0.53 -20.45
N ARG A 139 -6.49 -0.70 -20.05
CA ARG A 139 -7.86 -1.21 -19.99
C ARG A 139 -8.65 -0.68 -18.79
N ALA A 140 -7.96 -0.36 -17.69
CA ALA A 140 -8.63 0.02 -16.45
C ALA A 140 -9.56 1.23 -16.62
N ASP A 141 -10.74 1.15 -16.03
CA ASP A 141 -11.73 2.23 -15.97
C ASP A 141 -11.44 3.21 -14.82
N ALA A 142 -10.72 2.75 -13.80
CA ALA A 142 -10.09 3.58 -12.79
C ALA A 142 -8.79 2.96 -12.29
N VAL A 143 -7.76 3.79 -12.06
CA VAL A 143 -6.50 3.41 -11.41
C VAL A 143 -6.32 4.24 -10.15
N ILE A 144 -6.34 3.58 -9.02
CA ILE A 144 -6.19 4.15 -7.69
C ILE A 144 -4.71 4.11 -7.31
N GLY A 145 -4.06 5.26 -7.24
CA GLY A 145 -2.64 5.37 -6.87
C GLY A 145 -2.45 5.74 -5.42
N LEU A 146 -1.73 4.89 -4.69
CA LEU A 146 -1.35 5.13 -3.29
C LEU A 146 0.00 5.84 -3.19
N ASN A 147 0.89 5.63 -4.19
CA ASN A 147 2.20 6.23 -4.24
C ASN A 147 2.26 7.28 -5.37
N PRO A 148 2.53 8.56 -5.04
CA PRO A 148 2.66 9.61 -6.05
C PRO A 148 3.76 9.35 -7.08
N SER A 149 4.81 8.61 -6.74
CA SER A 149 5.90 8.31 -7.67
C SER A 149 5.48 7.41 -8.84
N ASP A 150 4.41 6.62 -8.69
CA ASP A 150 3.87 5.81 -9.79
C ASP A 150 3.01 6.63 -10.77
N CYS A 151 2.55 7.82 -10.34
CA CYS A 151 1.60 8.65 -11.06
C CYS A 151 2.03 8.93 -12.50
N GLU A 152 3.26 9.43 -12.70
CA GLU A 152 3.74 9.85 -14.00
C GLU A 152 3.77 8.70 -15.02
N CYS A 153 4.30 7.55 -14.63
CA CYS A 153 4.39 6.37 -15.49
C CYS A 153 3.01 5.81 -15.83
N VAL A 154 2.10 5.77 -14.87
CA VAL A 154 0.72 5.27 -15.06
C VAL A 154 -0.09 6.24 -15.92
N MET A 155 -0.01 7.56 -15.66
CA MET A 155 -0.75 8.58 -16.42
C MET A 155 -0.44 8.55 -17.92
N ARG A 156 0.81 8.26 -18.32
CA ARG A 156 1.22 8.13 -19.73
C ARG A 156 0.51 6.98 -20.45
N LEU A 157 0.01 5.98 -19.72
CA LEU A 157 -0.69 4.81 -20.28
C LEU A 157 -2.19 5.03 -20.37
N LEU A 158 -2.76 5.90 -19.56
CA LEU A 158 -4.20 6.14 -19.50
C LEU A 158 -4.67 6.94 -20.71
N ARG A 159 -5.75 6.48 -21.37
CA ARG A 159 -6.40 7.22 -22.46
C ARG A 159 -7.08 8.50 -21.97
N ASP A 160 -7.55 8.48 -20.73
CA ASP A 160 -8.20 9.60 -20.04
C ASP A 160 -7.51 9.80 -18.68
N PRO A 161 -6.83 10.92 -18.46
CA PRO A 161 -6.21 11.24 -17.17
C PRO A 161 -7.17 11.20 -15.98
N MET A 162 -8.47 11.43 -16.21
CA MET A 162 -9.49 11.35 -15.16
C MET A 162 -9.73 9.94 -14.60
N ARG A 163 -9.12 8.93 -15.19
CA ARG A 163 -9.12 7.54 -14.65
C ARG A 163 -8.09 7.35 -13.54
N TRP A 164 -7.10 8.24 -13.40
CA TRP A 164 -6.20 8.25 -12.27
C TRP A 164 -6.85 8.90 -11.06
N VAL A 165 -6.82 8.22 -9.93
CA VAL A 165 -7.34 8.72 -8.66
C VAL A 165 -6.27 8.59 -7.58
N ALA A 166 -5.74 9.73 -7.14
CA ALA A 166 -4.82 9.75 -6.01
C ALA A 166 -5.56 9.31 -4.73
N PHE A 167 -4.96 8.38 -4.00
CA PHE A 167 -5.55 7.80 -2.81
C PHE A 167 -4.51 7.71 -1.70
N LYS A 168 -4.88 8.12 -0.50
CA LYS A 168 -3.95 8.09 0.63
C LYS A 168 -3.82 6.67 1.19
N PRO A 169 -2.62 6.23 1.59
CA PRO A 169 -2.45 5.04 2.41
C PRO A 169 -3.33 5.13 3.67
N PHE A 170 -3.87 4.00 4.13
CA PHE A 170 -4.83 3.98 5.24
C PHE A 170 -4.68 2.72 6.10
N LEU A 171 -5.20 2.79 7.30
CA LEU A 171 -5.23 1.70 8.27
C LEU A 171 -6.54 1.71 9.05
N ASP A 172 -6.77 0.68 9.86
CA ASP A 172 -7.86 0.65 10.82
C ASP A 172 -7.41 1.32 12.12
N ALA A 173 -7.74 2.61 12.27
CA ALA A 173 -7.32 3.40 13.42
C ALA A 173 -7.93 2.91 14.75
N GLN A 174 -9.00 2.11 14.71
CA GLN A 174 -9.65 1.57 15.92
C GLN A 174 -8.78 0.53 16.65
N ILE A 175 -7.81 -0.07 15.96
CA ILE A 175 -6.86 -1.02 16.56
C ILE A 175 -5.87 -0.29 17.50
N TYR A 176 -5.58 0.99 17.19
CA TYR A 176 -4.56 1.77 17.87
C TYR A 176 -5.16 2.58 19.01
N LYS A 177 -4.88 2.16 20.24
CA LYS A 177 -5.37 2.81 21.45
C LYS A 177 -4.63 4.14 21.68
N SER A 178 -5.30 5.06 22.34
CA SER A 178 -4.64 6.26 22.84
C SER A 178 -3.47 5.88 23.77
N LYS A 179 -2.40 6.67 23.70
CA LYS A 179 -1.22 6.51 24.53
C LYS A 179 -1.60 6.40 26.01
N VAL A 180 -0.93 5.52 26.72
CA VAL A 180 -0.97 5.47 28.19
C VAL A 180 -0.47 6.81 28.73
N PRO A 181 -1.03 7.36 29.83
CA PRO A 181 -0.59 8.61 30.41
C PRO A 181 0.92 8.66 30.61
N VAL A 182 1.46 9.88 30.50
CA VAL A 182 2.89 10.15 30.61
C VAL A 182 3.45 9.49 31.87
N ARG A 183 4.52 8.73 31.69
CA ARG A 183 5.32 8.19 32.81
C ARG A 183 6.49 9.11 33.06
N ASP A 184 6.81 9.29 34.33
CA ASP A 184 8.09 9.86 34.71
C ASP A 184 9.21 8.90 34.31
N GLY A 185 10.24 9.42 33.64
CA GLY A 185 11.41 8.63 33.26
C GLY A 185 11.97 8.97 31.89
N PRO A 186 13.04 8.25 31.47
CA PRO A 186 13.69 8.46 30.18
C PRO A 186 12.73 8.14 29.01
N PRO A 187 12.80 8.90 27.89
CA PRO A 187 12.01 8.63 26.70
C PRO A 187 12.22 7.21 26.16
N ARG A 188 11.13 6.55 25.82
CA ARG A 188 11.14 5.24 25.15
C ARG A 188 11.01 5.42 23.65
N LEU A 189 12.08 5.14 22.95
CA LEU A 189 12.08 5.09 21.49
C LEU A 189 11.56 3.74 21.03
N ILE A 190 10.94 3.70 19.87
CA ILE A 190 10.53 2.45 19.21
C ILE A 190 10.80 2.50 17.72
N THR A 191 11.19 1.37 17.15
CA THR A 191 11.20 1.15 15.71
C THR A 191 10.53 -0.18 15.37
N VAL A 192 9.72 -0.18 14.31
CA VAL A 192 8.99 -1.38 13.84
C VAL A 192 9.30 -1.57 12.36
N ALA A 193 10.16 -2.54 12.03
CA ALA A 193 10.54 -2.79 10.66
C ALA A 193 11.04 -4.22 10.44
N MET A 194 10.80 -4.78 9.24
CA MET A 194 11.39 -6.04 8.83
C MET A 194 12.92 -5.91 8.69
N MET A 195 13.64 -6.93 9.12
CA MET A 195 15.10 -6.98 9.01
C MET A 195 15.52 -7.64 7.69
N ARG A 196 15.39 -6.89 6.58
CA ARG A 196 15.79 -7.30 5.23
C ARG A 196 17.08 -6.62 4.80
N PHE A 197 17.84 -7.28 3.92
CA PHE A 197 18.97 -6.65 3.23
C PHE A 197 18.49 -5.47 2.36
N GLY A 198 19.42 -4.64 1.91
CA GLY A 198 19.14 -3.42 1.15
C GLY A 198 18.69 -2.27 2.05
N ASP A 199 17.69 -1.52 1.63
CA ASP A 199 17.25 -0.26 2.24
C ASP A 199 16.86 -0.38 3.72
N LYS A 200 16.27 -1.51 4.12
CA LYS A 200 15.92 -1.75 5.53
C LYS A 200 17.17 -1.87 6.40
N LEU A 201 18.17 -2.64 5.97
CA LEU A 201 19.44 -2.74 6.69
C LEU A 201 20.20 -1.40 6.69
N ALA A 202 20.18 -0.67 5.57
CA ALA A 202 20.78 0.67 5.49
C ALA A 202 20.10 1.64 6.48
N SER A 203 18.77 1.61 6.60
CA SER A 203 18.03 2.38 7.58
C SER A 203 18.41 2.02 9.04
N TYR A 204 18.59 0.74 9.35
CA TYR A 204 19.06 0.32 10.67
C TYR A 204 20.49 0.79 10.97
N ARG A 205 21.39 0.79 9.99
CA ARG A 205 22.77 1.32 10.13
C ARG A 205 22.76 2.81 10.45
N LEU A 206 21.97 3.59 9.69
CA LEU A 206 21.82 5.02 9.92
C LEU A 206 21.17 5.30 11.28
N LEU A 207 20.16 4.51 11.69
CA LEU A 207 19.57 4.61 13.02
C LEU A 207 20.61 4.39 14.13
N GLY A 208 21.45 3.37 14.00
CA GLY A 208 22.52 3.09 14.95
C GLY A 208 23.54 4.23 15.03
N GLU A 209 23.95 4.77 13.90
CA GLU A 209 24.86 5.92 13.83
C GLU A 209 24.26 7.17 14.47
N ALA A 210 23.01 7.50 14.14
CA ALA A 210 22.31 8.67 14.69
C ALA A 210 22.13 8.57 16.20
N LEU A 211 21.64 7.44 16.72
CA LEU A 211 21.40 7.26 18.15
C LEU A 211 22.69 7.15 18.96
N SER A 212 23.81 6.75 18.36
CA SER A 212 25.14 6.80 19.02
C SER A 212 25.58 8.22 19.36
N ARG A 213 25.02 9.25 18.68
CA ARG A 213 25.28 10.68 18.95
C ARG A 213 24.45 11.22 20.14
N LEU A 214 23.59 10.38 20.73
CA LEU A 214 22.65 10.74 21.81
C LEU A 214 22.92 9.98 23.11
N LEU A 215 24.13 9.42 23.27
CA LEU A 215 24.51 8.66 24.46
C LEU A 215 24.63 9.53 25.72
N ASP A 216 24.73 10.84 25.56
CA ASP A 216 24.69 11.84 26.64
C ASP A 216 23.31 12.00 27.28
N LEU A 217 22.23 11.55 26.63
CA LEU A 217 20.87 11.59 27.15
C LEU A 217 20.42 10.21 27.64
N PRO A 218 19.54 10.14 28.66
CA PRO A 218 18.91 8.88 29.05
C PRO A 218 17.75 8.54 28.11
N TRP A 219 17.76 7.34 27.51
CA TRP A 219 16.70 6.78 26.65
C TRP A 219 16.83 5.28 26.53
N SER A 220 15.76 4.60 26.12
CA SER A 220 15.76 3.20 25.67
C SER A 220 15.17 3.09 24.28
N LEU A 221 15.53 2.03 23.53
CA LEU A 221 14.99 1.72 22.21
C LEU A 221 14.39 0.30 22.20
N GLU A 222 13.14 0.20 21.85
CA GLU A 222 12.51 -1.08 21.53
C GLU A 222 12.60 -1.33 20.01
N VAL A 223 13.13 -2.50 19.61
CA VAL A 223 13.25 -2.92 18.22
C VAL A 223 12.28 -4.08 17.97
N VAL A 224 11.23 -3.80 17.21
CA VAL A 224 10.21 -4.78 16.82
C VAL A 224 10.44 -5.21 15.37
N GLY A 225 10.56 -6.50 15.15
CA GLY A 225 10.72 -7.08 13.83
C GLY A 225 11.72 -8.23 13.79
N ASP A 226 11.79 -8.88 12.65
CA ASP A 226 12.72 -9.97 12.36
C ASP A 226 12.98 -10.07 10.85
N GLY A 227 13.90 -10.93 10.46
CA GLY A 227 14.18 -11.21 9.06
C GLY A 227 15.60 -11.71 8.80
N PRO A 228 15.92 -11.99 7.52
CA PRO A 228 17.19 -12.61 7.15
C PRO A 228 18.42 -11.76 7.48
N ALA A 229 18.28 -10.43 7.61
CA ALA A 229 19.37 -9.53 7.98
C ALA A 229 19.50 -9.27 9.49
N ARG A 230 18.81 -10.06 10.37
CA ARG A 230 18.83 -9.85 11.84
C ARG A 230 20.24 -9.78 12.43
N GLY A 231 21.14 -10.62 11.96
CA GLY A 231 22.54 -10.62 12.43
C GLY A 231 23.25 -9.30 12.11
N GLU A 232 23.04 -8.76 10.90
CA GLU A 232 23.59 -7.50 10.45
C GLU A 232 23.00 -6.31 11.23
N VAL A 233 21.68 -6.34 11.47
CA VAL A 233 20.99 -5.32 12.26
C VAL A 233 21.53 -5.30 13.69
N LYS A 234 21.70 -6.44 14.34
CA LYS A 234 22.30 -6.52 15.67
C LYS A 234 23.74 -5.97 15.69
N ARG A 235 24.55 -6.24 14.66
CA ARG A 235 25.90 -5.66 14.53
C ARG A 235 25.86 -4.14 14.36
N ALA A 236 24.95 -3.63 13.53
CA ALA A 236 24.79 -2.19 13.32
C ALA A 236 24.38 -1.43 14.59
N LEU A 237 23.59 -2.06 15.46
CA LEU A 237 23.13 -1.49 16.72
C LEU A 237 23.97 -1.90 17.95
N CYS A 238 25.05 -2.64 17.76
CA CYS A 238 25.90 -3.14 18.85
C CYS A 238 26.39 -2.05 19.83
N PRO A 239 26.79 -0.83 19.39
CA PRO A 239 27.20 0.22 20.30
C PRO A 239 26.12 0.65 21.31
N LEU A 240 24.84 0.35 20.98
CA LEU A 240 23.66 0.74 21.75
C LEU A 240 23.08 -0.42 22.57
N GLN A 241 23.69 -1.60 22.56
CA GLN A 241 23.12 -2.87 23.06
C GLN A 241 22.54 -2.80 24.48
N ARG A 242 23.12 -1.96 25.36
CA ARG A 242 22.64 -1.77 26.75
C ARG A 242 21.33 -0.98 26.86
N ARG A 243 20.88 -0.37 25.77
CA ARG A 243 19.69 0.47 25.70
C ARG A 243 18.62 -0.12 24.79
N ILE A 244 18.85 -1.33 24.26
CA ILE A 244 17.97 -1.95 23.26
C ILE A 244 17.24 -3.15 23.83
N ASP A 245 15.92 -3.11 23.71
CA ASP A 245 15.02 -4.24 23.94
C ASP A 245 14.60 -4.86 22.60
N TRP A 246 14.86 -6.15 22.41
CA TRP A 246 14.56 -6.87 21.18
C TRP A 246 13.26 -7.67 21.35
N SER A 247 12.17 -7.21 20.76
CA SER A 247 10.84 -7.84 20.87
C SER A 247 10.57 -8.94 19.84
N GLY A 248 11.42 -9.04 18.80
CA GLY A 248 11.18 -9.99 17.71
C GLY A 248 9.96 -9.63 16.86
N PRO A 249 9.42 -10.61 16.08
CA PRO A 249 8.24 -10.39 15.26
C PRO A 249 6.98 -10.38 16.13
N LEU A 250 6.14 -9.36 15.95
CA LEU A 250 4.87 -9.20 16.64
C LEU A 250 3.72 -9.14 15.63
N ASP A 251 2.52 -9.54 16.04
CA ASP A 251 1.31 -9.28 15.28
C ASP A 251 0.84 -7.81 15.43
N ASN A 252 -0.11 -7.39 14.60
CA ASN A 252 -0.57 -6.00 14.57
C ASN A 252 -1.13 -5.51 15.91
N ARG A 253 -1.76 -6.39 16.69
CA ARG A 253 -2.31 -6.03 18.01
C ARG A 253 -1.20 -5.81 19.01
N ALA A 254 -0.24 -6.70 19.07
CA ALA A 254 0.94 -6.57 19.92
C ALA A 254 1.79 -5.34 19.52
N VAL A 255 1.94 -5.06 18.23
CA VAL A 255 2.58 -3.81 17.75
C VAL A 255 1.84 -2.58 18.27
N ALA A 256 0.50 -2.54 18.17
CA ALA A 256 -0.29 -1.43 18.69
C ALA A 256 -0.12 -1.24 20.21
N GLU A 257 -0.03 -2.34 20.96
CA GLU A 257 0.20 -2.31 22.42
C GLU A 257 1.59 -1.76 22.77
N ARG A 258 2.63 -2.09 21.97
CA ARG A 258 3.99 -1.52 22.15
C ARG A 258 4.04 -0.06 21.75
N LEU A 259 3.45 0.31 20.62
CA LEU A 259 3.36 1.70 20.20
C LEU A 259 2.68 2.58 21.26
N ALA A 260 1.59 2.10 21.90
CA ALA A 260 0.92 2.85 22.95
C ALA A 260 1.82 3.15 24.18
N GLN A 261 2.91 2.42 24.37
CA GLN A 261 3.86 2.58 25.45
C GLN A 261 5.10 3.41 25.07
N ALA A 262 5.28 3.71 23.78
CA ALA A 262 6.45 4.44 23.27
C ALA A 262 6.24 5.96 23.33
N ASP A 263 7.33 6.70 23.39
CA ASP A 263 7.34 8.17 23.42
C ASP A 263 7.68 8.78 22.06
N ILE A 264 8.54 8.14 21.29
CA ILE A 264 8.97 8.60 19.96
C ILE A 264 9.18 7.39 19.06
N PHE A 265 8.60 7.41 17.87
CA PHE A 265 8.90 6.45 16.83
C PHE A 265 10.08 6.97 15.99
N VAL A 266 11.10 6.14 15.80
CA VAL A 266 12.33 6.52 15.10
C VAL A 266 12.60 5.58 13.94
N TRP A 267 12.59 6.09 12.69
CA TRP A 267 12.90 5.29 11.51
C TRP A 267 13.47 6.14 10.38
N PRO A 268 14.74 5.93 9.94
CA PRO A 268 15.36 6.72 8.87
C PRO A 268 14.67 6.60 7.51
N ALA A 269 13.89 5.54 7.29
CA ALA A 269 12.99 5.38 6.16
C ALA A 269 13.65 5.52 4.77
N LEU A 270 14.87 5.01 4.59
CA LEU A 270 15.54 5.04 3.29
C LEU A 270 14.70 4.26 2.26
N ASN A 271 14.37 4.91 1.15
CA ASN A 271 13.58 4.36 0.05
C ASN A 271 12.28 3.66 0.52
N GLU A 272 11.54 4.32 1.41
CA GLU A 272 10.30 3.80 1.98
C GLU A 272 9.12 4.13 1.07
N ALA A 273 8.36 3.11 0.64
CA ALA A 273 7.20 3.31 -0.24
C ALA A 273 6.11 4.16 0.44
N PHE A 274 5.67 3.78 1.63
CA PHE A 274 4.67 4.50 2.44
C PHE A 274 5.06 4.62 3.90
N GLY A 275 5.70 3.58 4.45
CA GLY A 275 6.00 3.51 5.86
C GLY A 275 4.76 3.25 6.73
N MET A 276 4.05 2.16 6.49
CA MET A 276 2.84 1.82 7.28
C MET A 276 3.09 1.83 8.78
N ALA A 277 4.28 1.44 9.25
CA ALA A 277 4.63 1.51 10.67
C ALA A 277 4.68 2.94 11.21
N LEU A 278 5.05 3.93 10.37
CA LEU A 278 4.99 5.34 10.74
C LEU A 278 3.54 5.82 10.90
N LEU A 279 2.65 5.33 10.02
CA LEU A 279 1.21 5.62 10.10
C LEU A 279 0.58 4.97 11.33
N GLU A 280 0.97 3.74 11.67
CA GLU A 280 0.58 3.02 12.88
C GLU A 280 1.03 3.75 14.16
N ALA A 281 2.25 4.27 14.16
CA ALA A 281 2.76 5.10 15.27
C ALA A 281 1.93 6.37 15.45
N GLN A 282 1.63 7.08 14.35
CA GLN A 282 0.79 8.28 14.38
C GLN A 282 -0.64 7.97 14.88
N ALA A 283 -1.23 6.84 14.45
CA ALA A 283 -2.52 6.36 14.93
C ALA A 283 -2.54 6.13 16.44
N SER A 284 -1.43 5.61 16.99
CA SER A 284 -1.22 5.40 18.43
C SER A 284 -0.94 6.71 19.18
N GLY A 285 -0.76 7.83 18.49
CA GLY A 285 -0.35 9.10 19.08
C GLY A 285 1.11 9.12 19.50
N VAL A 286 1.97 8.46 18.75
CA VAL A 286 3.42 8.49 18.92
C VAL A 286 4.01 9.40 17.84
N PRO A 287 4.63 10.53 18.21
CA PRO A 287 5.29 11.40 17.24
C PRO A 287 6.43 10.66 16.56
N VAL A 288 6.59 10.92 15.26
CA VAL A 288 7.52 10.21 14.40
C VAL A 288 8.69 11.10 14.02
N VAL A 289 9.92 10.55 14.08
CA VAL A 289 11.10 11.10 13.39
C VAL A 289 11.44 10.16 12.24
N ALA A 290 11.41 10.67 10.99
CA ALA A 290 11.66 9.87 9.81
C ALA A 290 12.45 10.63 8.74
N GLY A 291 13.07 9.89 7.81
CA GLY A 291 13.63 10.45 6.59
C GLY A 291 12.52 10.81 5.59
N SER A 292 12.66 11.94 4.90
CA SER A 292 11.74 12.40 3.86
C SER A 292 12.02 11.66 2.54
N SER A 293 11.67 10.38 2.49
CA SER A 293 11.91 9.50 1.34
C SER A 293 10.63 8.84 0.85
N GLY A 294 10.51 8.66 -0.47
CA GLY A 294 9.36 7.98 -1.07
C GLY A 294 8.01 8.59 -0.68
N GLY A 295 7.07 7.76 -0.28
CA GLY A 295 5.71 8.17 0.12
C GLY A 295 5.57 8.62 1.58
N VAL A 296 6.66 8.79 2.34
CA VAL A 296 6.58 9.20 3.76
C VAL A 296 5.92 10.58 3.92
N GLY A 297 6.17 11.50 2.98
CA GLY A 297 5.52 12.82 2.96
C GLY A 297 4.00 12.79 2.78
N GLU A 298 3.46 11.69 2.25
CA GLU A 298 2.00 11.52 2.06
C GLU A 298 1.26 11.18 3.35
N ILE A 299 1.98 10.63 4.33
CA ILE A 299 1.42 10.18 5.60
C ILE A 299 1.84 11.02 6.79
N MET A 300 2.76 11.96 6.61
CA MET A 300 3.28 12.83 7.67
C MET A 300 3.26 14.30 7.25
N ILE A 301 3.01 15.16 8.22
CA ILE A 301 3.14 16.62 8.06
C ILE A 301 4.30 17.05 8.96
N SER A 302 5.46 17.39 8.35
CA SER A 302 6.66 17.79 9.09
C SER A 302 6.38 19.05 9.94
N GLY A 303 6.85 19.03 11.19
CA GLY A 303 6.60 20.10 12.15
C GLY A 303 5.19 20.12 12.77
N VAL A 304 4.31 19.17 12.38
CA VAL A 304 2.94 19.05 12.89
C VAL A 304 2.66 17.65 13.47
N THR A 305 2.92 16.59 12.72
CA THR A 305 2.68 15.21 13.18
C THR A 305 3.95 14.47 13.58
N GLY A 306 5.10 15.10 13.39
CA GLY A 306 6.44 14.59 13.64
C GLY A 306 7.48 15.43 12.91
N LEU A 307 8.69 14.92 12.79
CA LEU A 307 9.79 15.58 12.09
C LEU A 307 10.27 14.74 10.91
N LEU A 308 10.35 15.36 9.73
CA LEU A 308 10.99 14.79 8.54
C LEU A 308 12.35 15.43 8.36
N VAL A 309 13.37 14.59 8.11
CA VAL A 309 14.75 15.02 7.90
C VAL A 309 15.23 14.58 6.51
N ALA A 310 16.30 15.19 6.03
CA ALA A 310 16.91 14.78 4.78
C ALA A 310 17.29 13.28 4.81
N PRO A 311 16.98 12.50 3.76
CA PRO A 311 17.35 11.10 3.71
C PRO A 311 18.86 10.91 3.77
N GLY A 312 19.32 9.94 4.56
CA GLY A 312 20.76 9.59 4.62
C GLY A 312 21.59 10.47 5.56
N ASP A 313 21.01 11.44 6.25
CA ASP A 313 21.71 12.33 7.18
C ASP A 313 21.54 11.90 8.65
N PRO A 314 22.52 11.19 9.25
CA PRO A 314 22.44 10.75 10.64
C PRO A 314 22.58 11.90 11.65
N VAL A 315 23.19 13.03 11.26
CA VAL A 315 23.35 14.19 12.14
C VAL A 315 22.02 14.93 12.29
N ALA A 316 21.37 15.23 11.15
CA ALA A 316 20.03 15.82 11.15
C ALA A 316 19.00 14.91 11.84
N PHE A 317 19.09 13.59 11.64
CA PHE A 317 18.23 12.64 12.31
C PHE A 317 18.42 12.64 13.82
N ALA A 318 19.65 12.61 14.28
CA ALA A 318 19.97 12.71 15.72
C ALA A 318 19.48 14.03 16.34
N ALA A 319 19.65 15.15 15.64
CA ALA A 319 19.18 16.45 16.10
C ALA A 319 17.66 16.47 16.27
N ALA A 320 16.90 15.93 15.31
CA ALA A 320 15.45 15.82 15.38
C ALA A 320 14.97 14.91 16.53
N VAL A 321 15.66 13.78 16.75
CA VAL A 321 15.34 12.89 17.88
C VAL A 321 15.65 13.59 19.21
N ARG A 322 16.80 14.28 19.34
CA ARG A 322 17.18 15.06 20.53
C ARG A 322 16.14 16.11 20.86
N GLU A 323 15.67 16.84 19.86
CA GLU A 323 14.64 17.87 20.02
C GLU A 323 13.39 17.28 20.68
N LEU A 324 12.87 16.17 20.14
CA LEU A 324 11.69 15.52 20.71
C LEU A 324 11.96 14.83 22.06
N MET A 325 13.18 14.42 22.37
CA MET A 325 13.54 13.90 23.70
C MET A 325 13.45 14.98 24.76
N LEU A 326 13.87 16.20 24.45
CA LEU A 326 13.98 17.29 25.41
C LEU A 326 12.67 18.10 25.55
N ASP A 327 11.87 18.20 24.47
CA ASP A 327 10.62 18.99 24.48
C ASP A 327 9.39 18.10 24.63
N HIS A 328 8.95 17.90 25.85
CA HIS A 328 7.74 17.15 26.18
C HIS A 328 6.47 17.79 25.62
N ASN A 329 6.36 19.11 25.65
CA ASN A 329 5.17 19.80 25.17
C ASN A 329 5.00 19.65 23.68
N ARG A 330 6.10 19.74 22.93
CA ARG A 330 6.12 19.50 21.48
C ARG A 330 5.77 18.05 21.15
N ARG A 331 6.29 17.07 21.89
CA ARG A 331 5.87 15.67 21.74
C ARG A 331 4.36 15.49 21.92
N ALA A 332 3.79 16.10 22.96
CA ALA A 332 2.36 16.01 23.24
C ALA A 332 1.52 16.67 22.13
N ALA A 333 1.93 17.83 21.64
CA ALA A 333 1.27 18.52 20.54
C ALA A 333 1.30 17.69 19.24
N PHE A 334 2.46 17.12 18.89
CA PHE A 334 2.60 16.25 17.72
C PHE A 334 1.77 14.98 17.85
N ALA A 335 1.73 14.37 19.03
CA ALA A 335 0.93 13.19 19.30
C ALA A 335 -0.56 13.41 19.03
N GLU A 336 -1.11 14.53 19.48
CA GLU A 336 -2.53 14.86 19.26
C GLU A 336 -2.81 15.20 17.79
N ALA A 337 -1.93 15.98 17.16
CA ALA A 337 -2.04 16.31 15.75
C ALA A 337 -1.94 15.07 14.87
N ALA A 338 -1.04 14.12 15.18
CA ALA A 338 -0.86 12.87 14.48
C ALA A 338 -2.12 12.00 14.51
N ARG A 339 -2.71 11.79 15.71
CA ARG A 339 -3.97 11.05 15.84
C ARG A 339 -5.10 11.67 15.04
N ARG A 340 -5.26 13.00 15.11
CA ARG A 340 -6.29 13.71 14.36
C ARG A 340 -6.06 13.58 12.85
N HIS A 341 -4.82 13.74 12.40
CA HIS A 341 -4.47 13.59 10.99
C HIS A 341 -4.82 12.20 10.45
N VAL A 342 -4.45 11.14 11.19
CA VAL A 342 -4.79 9.76 10.80
C VAL A 342 -6.30 9.54 10.74
N ARG A 343 -7.04 9.94 11.76
CA ARG A 343 -8.51 9.76 11.79
C ARG A 343 -9.21 10.45 10.62
N LEU A 344 -8.78 11.65 10.25
CA LEU A 344 -9.42 12.41 9.18
C LEU A 344 -9.01 11.98 7.77
N SER A 345 -7.76 11.53 7.60
CA SER A 345 -7.20 11.34 6.27
C SER A 345 -6.81 9.90 5.94
N HIS A 346 -6.51 9.08 6.94
CA HIS A 346 -5.88 7.76 6.79
C HIS A 346 -6.64 6.64 7.51
N ASP A 347 -7.84 6.92 8.05
CA ASP A 347 -8.64 5.87 8.67
C ASP A 347 -9.44 5.07 7.65
N LEU A 348 -9.68 3.81 7.96
CA LEU A 348 -10.44 2.86 7.16
C LEU A 348 -11.85 3.38 6.79
N ALA A 349 -12.52 4.09 7.70
CA ALA A 349 -13.83 4.69 7.43
C ALA A 349 -13.75 5.82 6.39
N ALA A 350 -12.76 6.70 6.49
CA ALA A 350 -12.50 7.75 5.51
C ALA A 350 -12.11 7.16 4.14
N ALA A 351 -11.31 6.10 4.14
CA ALA A 351 -10.94 5.37 2.93
C ALA A 351 -12.17 4.70 2.28
N ALA A 352 -13.05 4.09 3.07
CA ALA A 352 -14.29 3.47 2.58
C ALA A 352 -15.21 4.48 1.89
N GLY A 353 -15.42 5.66 2.47
CA GLY A 353 -16.23 6.72 1.86
C GLY A 353 -15.66 7.19 0.51
N ARG A 354 -14.34 7.40 0.43
CA ARG A 354 -13.68 7.74 -0.84
C ARG A 354 -13.77 6.62 -1.88
N LEU A 355 -13.59 5.38 -1.44
CA LEU A 355 -13.66 4.21 -2.32
C LEU A 355 -15.08 3.99 -2.86
N ALA A 356 -16.12 4.22 -2.05
CA ALA A 356 -17.52 4.21 -2.50
C ALA A 356 -17.73 5.17 -3.67
N ALA A 357 -17.30 6.44 -3.52
CA ALA A 357 -17.44 7.44 -4.57
C ALA A 357 -16.68 7.06 -5.86
N ILE A 358 -15.49 6.49 -5.76
CA ILE A 358 -14.71 6.02 -6.91
C ILE A 358 -15.46 4.87 -7.64
N ILE A 359 -15.90 3.87 -6.90
CA ILE A 359 -16.61 2.69 -7.42
C ILE A 359 -17.92 3.11 -8.11
N GLU A 360 -18.71 3.97 -7.48
CA GLU A 360 -19.97 4.47 -8.03
C GLU A 360 -19.75 5.31 -9.29
N THR A 361 -18.75 6.19 -9.28
CA THR A 361 -18.38 7.01 -10.45
C THR A 361 -17.92 6.11 -11.61
N CYS A 362 -17.11 5.12 -11.32
CA CYS A 362 -16.61 4.17 -12.32
C CYS A 362 -17.76 3.37 -12.94
N ALA A 363 -18.67 2.82 -12.12
CA ALA A 363 -19.82 2.08 -12.58
C ALA A 363 -20.76 2.95 -13.42
N SER A 364 -21.00 4.21 -13.03
CA SER A 364 -21.87 5.15 -13.75
C SER A 364 -21.28 5.55 -15.10
N ARG A 365 -19.99 5.88 -15.17
CA ARG A 365 -19.29 6.21 -16.43
C ARG A 365 -19.29 5.04 -17.39
N PHE A 366 -19.05 3.84 -16.90
CA PHE A 366 -19.06 2.64 -17.71
C PHE A 366 -20.43 2.40 -18.36
N LYS A 367 -21.52 2.51 -17.60
CA LYS A 367 -22.90 2.40 -18.12
C LYS A 367 -23.22 3.47 -19.16
N SER A 368 -22.81 4.73 -18.92
CA SER A 368 -23.05 5.85 -19.84
C SER A 368 -22.26 5.68 -21.14
N GLY A 369 -21.01 5.20 -21.09
CA GLY A 369 -20.19 4.92 -22.25
C GLY A 369 -20.75 3.79 -23.12
N HIS A 370 -21.30 2.73 -22.50
CA HIS A 370 -21.96 1.65 -23.21
C HIS A 370 -23.26 2.12 -23.91
N ILE A 371 -24.05 2.96 -23.27
CA ILE A 371 -25.28 3.51 -23.87
C ILE A 371 -24.94 4.39 -25.09
N SER A 372 -23.86 5.20 -25.03
CA SER A 372 -23.43 6.00 -26.16
C SER A 372 -22.97 5.14 -27.34
N ALA A 373 -22.14 4.12 -27.08
CA ALA A 373 -21.64 3.20 -28.09
C ALA A 373 -22.78 2.40 -28.79
N VAL A 374 -23.81 1.99 -28.02
CA VAL A 374 -24.99 1.30 -28.59
C VAL A 374 -25.85 2.27 -29.42
N ARG A 375 -25.98 3.54 -29.02
CA ARG A 375 -26.70 4.56 -29.82
C ARG A 375 -25.97 4.87 -31.13
N ASP A 376 -24.65 5.01 -31.14
CA ASP A 376 -23.87 5.25 -32.33
C ASP A 376 -23.91 4.07 -33.32
N SER A 377 -23.90 2.84 -32.80
CA SER A 377 -24.06 1.65 -33.65
C SER A 377 -25.47 1.48 -34.21
N SER A 378 -26.52 1.94 -33.51
CA SER A 378 -27.88 1.89 -33.98
C SER A 378 -28.22 2.99 -35.01
N VAL A 379 -27.51 4.13 -34.98
CA VAL A 379 -27.65 5.21 -35.95
C VAL A 379 -27.00 4.85 -37.30
N SER A 380 -25.93 4.05 -37.32
CA SER A 380 -25.25 3.61 -38.56
C SER A 380 -26.04 2.58 -39.38
N LEU A 381 -27.13 2.01 -38.85
CA LEU A 381 -27.96 1.01 -39.55
C LEU A 381 -29.16 1.59 -40.30
N LYS A 382 -29.35 2.91 -40.34
CA LYS A 382 -30.53 3.56 -40.94
C LYS A 382 -30.27 4.49 -42.11
N ILE A 383 -29.28 4.27 -42.98
CA ILE A 383 -29.23 4.98 -44.26
C ILE A 383 -28.63 4.04 -45.35
N ARG A 384 -29.46 3.25 -46.00
CA ARG A 384 -29.31 2.91 -47.43
C ARG A 384 -30.61 3.24 -48.11
N PRO A 385 -30.68 4.30 -48.95
CA PRO A 385 -31.78 4.45 -49.86
C PRO A 385 -31.55 3.47 -51.00
N MET A 386 -32.57 2.68 -51.29
CA MET A 386 -32.70 1.98 -52.54
C MET A 386 -32.89 3.04 -53.64
N SER A 387 -31.98 3.13 -54.57
CA SER A 387 -32.16 3.82 -55.85
C SER A 387 -32.39 2.78 -56.94
N SER A 388 -33.50 2.93 -57.54
CA SER A 388 -33.97 2.35 -58.81
C SER A 388 -32.96 2.43 -59.93
#